data_3971a55ac52e01f5dd204a458c300d89
#
_entry.id   3971a55ac52e01f5dd204a458c300d89
#
_cell.length_a   1.000
_cell.length_b   1.000
_cell.length_c   1.000
_cell.angle_alpha   90.00
_cell.angle_beta   90.00
_cell.angle_gamma   90.00
#
_symmetry.space_group_name_H-M   'P 1'
#
loop_
_entity.id
_entity.type
_entity.pdbx_description
1 polymer ?
#
loop_
_entity_poly.entity_id
_entity_poly.type
_entity_poly.pdbx_seq_one_letter_code
_entity_poly.pdbx_strand_id
1 'polypeptide(L)'
;GRLVKSFNQMIHNIKALILDTKTVAETIETNTGTLQIVSEATSTSANQITKAIESVAAGTESQTIQVANSSQMMTNLSENINRATGKVQAVQEVANNTMRVSNYTVSVMEDLTTQTEQTVEISKEIERHIEELGHEAEQITNVIGMIQSISEQTNLLALNATIEAARAGEAGRGFGVVADEIRKLANQSKEATTRIEDIIASIMEKKDTSIKGAREATSLFALQRPIVGHTNEAFDKINKEMERVVTQLDELRDLFREITQHKDATVEAISEIENIIGHSASAAEEVFATSEEQSASAEEIANMVNVLSRGVEELKAAQQKFRL
;
A
#
# COMPACT_ATOMS: atom_id res chain seq x y z
N GLY A 1 -32.95 -96.51 75.13
CA GLY A 1 -32.23 -95.80 76.08
C GLY A 1 -31.41 -94.55 75.61
N ARG A 2 -30.43 -94.11 76.35
CA ARG A 2 -29.56 -92.93 76.05
C ARG A 2 -28.83 -92.97 74.68
N LEU A 3 -28.34 -94.16 74.26
CA LEU A 3 -27.60 -94.39 73.00
C LEU A 3 -28.46 -94.08 71.77
N VAL A 4 -29.74 -94.50 71.77
CA VAL A 4 -30.71 -94.23 70.64
C VAL A 4 -31.01 -92.77 70.56
N LYS A 5 -31.11 -92.08 71.68
CA LYS A 5 -31.39 -90.62 71.72
C LYS A 5 -30.17 -89.82 71.17
N SER A 6 -28.95 -90.17 71.53
CA SER A 6 -27.70 -89.56 71.02
C SER A 6 -27.50 -89.84 69.52
N PHE A 7 -27.85 -91.04 69.01
CA PHE A 7 -27.75 -91.41 67.66
C PHE A 7 -28.82 -90.66 66.77
N ASN A 8 -30.05 -90.55 67.29
CA ASN A 8 -31.08 -89.73 66.63
C ASN A 8 -30.70 -88.22 66.59
N GLN A 9 -30.08 -87.68 67.65
CA GLN A 9 -29.59 -86.32 67.67
C GLN A 9 -28.45 -86.14 66.66
N MET A 10 -27.54 -87.06 66.53
CA MET A 10 -26.48 -87.06 65.56
C MET A 10 -27.00 -87.06 64.14
N ILE A 11 -28.02 -87.93 63.81
CA ILE A 11 -28.70 -88.01 62.53
C ILE A 11 -29.38 -86.63 62.23
N HIS A 12 -30.05 -86.04 63.21
CA HIS A 12 -30.69 -84.75 63.06
C HIS A 12 -29.67 -83.62 62.75
N ASN A 13 -28.55 -83.61 63.51
CA ASN A 13 -27.47 -82.63 63.25
C ASN A 13 -26.84 -82.83 61.85
N ILE A 14 -26.63 -84.07 61.41
CA ILE A 14 -26.12 -84.36 60.08
C ILE A 14 -27.10 -83.89 58.99
N LYS A 15 -28.41 -84.16 59.21
CA LYS A 15 -29.48 -83.67 58.27
C LYS A 15 -29.44 -82.11 58.17
N ALA A 16 -29.39 -81.46 59.31
CA ALA A 16 -29.32 -79.99 59.33
C ALA A 16 -28.06 -79.45 58.59
N LEU A 17 -26.89 -80.05 58.84
CA LEU A 17 -25.66 -79.71 58.19
C LEU A 17 -25.69 -79.84 56.67
N ILE A 18 -26.33 -80.96 56.17
CA ILE A 18 -26.47 -81.20 54.74
C ILE A 18 -27.42 -80.21 54.13
N LEU A 19 -28.52 -79.82 54.79
CA LEU A 19 -29.44 -78.78 54.30
C LEU A 19 -28.77 -77.41 54.24
N ASP A 20 -28.00 -77.04 55.29
CA ASP A 20 -27.25 -75.76 55.31
C ASP A 20 -26.21 -75.75 54.20
N THR A 21 -25.44 -76.82 54.04
CA THR A 21 -24.43 -76.87 52.94
C THR A 21 -25.06 -76.84 51.56
N LYS A 22 -26.30 -77.38 51.38
CA LYS A 22 -27.05 -77.24 50.13
C LYS A 22 -27.45 -75.83 49.86
N THR A 23 -27.97 -75.08 50.83
CA THR A 23 -28.33 -73.68 50.70
C THR A 23 -27.11 -72.80 50.36
N VAL A 24 -25.95 -73.06 51.00
CA VAL A 24 -24.69 -72.39 50.69
C VAL A 24 -24.23 -72.67 49.24
N ALA A 25 -24.34 -73.95 48.79
CA ALA A 25 -23.97 -74.33 47.43
C ALA A 25 -24.85 -73.64 46.38
N GLU A 26 -26.16 -73.51 46.60
CA GLU A 26 -27.09 -72.79 45.70
C GLU A 26 -26.79 -71.32 45.69
N THR A 27 -26.42 -70.70 46.84
CA THR A 27 -26.01 -69.32 46.91
C THR A 27 -24.71 -69.06 46.14
N ILE A 28 -23.71 -69.93 46.26
CA ILE A 28 -22.43 -69.86 45.55
C ILE A 28 -22.68 -69.99 44.05
N GLU A 29 -23.54 -70.93 43.60
CA GLU A 29 -23.90 -71.10 42.16
C GLU A 29 -24.53 -69.82 41.58
N THR A 30 -25.42 -69.15 42.31
CA THR A 30 -26.03 -67.88 41.91
C THR A 30 -25.00 -66.74 41.80
N ASN A 31 -24.10 -66.67 42.83
CA ASN A 31 -23.05 -65.67 42.82
C ASN A 31 -22.02 -65.92 41.70
N THR A 32 -21.65 -67.14 41.39
CA THR A 32 -20.74 -67.48 40.30
C THR A 32 -21.37 -67.13 38.94
N GLY A 33 -22.66 -67.34 38.73
CA GLY A 33 -23.36 -66.89 37.56
C GLY A 33 -23.34 -65.33 37.37
N THR A 34 -23.54 -64.67 38.48
CA THR A 34 -23.43 -63.14 38.46
C THR A 34 -22.02 -62.71 38.16
N LEU A 35 -21.02 -63.32 38.77
CA LEU A 35 -19.60 -62.96 38.53
C LEU A 35 -19.17 -63.23 37.10
N GLN A 36 -19.68 -64.33 36.48
CA GLN A 36 -19.45 -64.61 35.06
C GLN A 36 -19.93 -63.44 34.17
N ILE A 37 -21.19 -63.00 34.36
CA ILE A 37 -21.78 -61.87 33.59
C ILE A 37 -20.99 -60.59 33.80
N VAL A 38 -20.60 -60.29 35.07
CA VAL A 38 -19.83 -59.09 35.39
C VAL A 38 -18.44 -59.11 34.70
N SER A 39 -17.78 -60.28 34.77
CA SER A 39 -16.46 -60.47 34.12
C SER A 39 -16.51 -60.25 32.62
N GLU A 40 -17.49 -60.85 31.93
CA GLU A 40 -17.69 -60.68 30.49
C GLU A 40 -18.00 -59.23 30.13
N ALA A 41 -18.86 -58.58 30.92
CA ALA A 41 -19.17 -57.15 30.73
C ALA A 41 -17.94 -56.25 30.96
N THR A 42 -17.10 -56.57 31.95
CA THR A 42 -15.85 -55.83 32.23
C THR A 42 -14.83 -55.97 31.12
N SER A 43 -14.63 -57.21 30.61
CA SER A 43 -13.74 -57.45 29.47
C SER A 43 -14.21 -56.74 28.21
N THR A 44 -15.53 -56.75 27.94
CA THR A 44 -16.12 -56.03 26.82
C THR A 44 -15.92 -54.53 26.93
N SER A 45 -16.11 -53.98 28.13
CA SER A 45 -15.90 -52.54 28.40
C SER A 45 -14.42 -52.16 28.24
N ALA A 46 -13.49 -52.95 28.73
CA ALA A 46 -12.05 -52.74 28.58
C ALA A 46 -11.66 -52.69 27.09
N ASN A 47 -12.16 -53.62 26.27
CA ASN A 47 -11.92 -53.60 24.83
C ASN A 47 -12.53 -52.39 24.11
N GLN A 48 -13.69 -51.90 24.58
CA GLN A 48 -14.27 -50.66 24.02
C GLN A 48 -13.43 -49.43 24.39
N ILE A 49 -12.91 -49.37 25.61
CA ILE A 49 -12.00 -48.29 26.06
C ILE A 49 -10.73 -48.32 25.21
N THR A 50 -10.11 -49.47 24.99
CA THR A 50 -8.93 -49.64 24.13
C THR A 50 -9.16 -49.04 22.74
N LYS A 51 -10.26 -49.34 22.09
CA LYS A 51 -10.61 -48.76 20.76
C LYS A 51 -10.83 -47.27 20.80
N ALA A 52 -11.42 -46.72 21.88
CA ALA A 52 -11.60 -45.30 22.05
C ALA A 52 -10.26 -44.59 22.20
N ILE A 53 -9.34 -45.17 22.96
CA ILE A 53 -8.00 -44.65 23.17
C ILE A 53 -7.15 -44.69 21.91
N GLU A 54 -7.24 -45.71 21.09
CA GLU A 54 -6.62 -45.74 19.74
C GLU A 54 -7.08 -44.55 18.90
N SER A 55 -8.38 -44.23 18.95
CA SER A 55 -8.93 -43.07 18.25
C SER A 55 -8.43 -41.75 18.81
N VAL A 56 -8.24 -41.62 20.13
CA VAL A 56 -7.64 -40.45 20.79
C VAL A 56 -6.17 -40.30 20.36
N ALA A 57 -5.39 -41.37 20.35
CA ALA A 57 -4.00 -41.39 19.92
C ALA A 57 -3.86 -40.90 18.46
N ALA A 58 -4.66 -41.39 17.54
CA ALA A 58 -4.70 -40.94 16.15
C ALA A 58 -5.10 -39.46 16.02
N GLY A 59 -6.08 -39.04 16.84
CA GLY A 59 -6.46 -37.61 16.93
C GLY A 59 -5.33 -36.71 17.42
N THR A 60 -4.60 -37.14 18.41
CA THR A 60 -3.45 -36.46 19.00
C THR A 60 -2.31 -36.31 18.00
N GLU A 61 -1.99 -37.32 17.22
CA GLU A 61 -1.02 -37.29 16.12
C GLU A 61 -1.44 -36.28 15.04
N SER A 62 -2.70 -36.30 14.64
CA SER A 62 -3.24 -35.31 13.67
C SER A 62 -3.16 -33.89 14.20
N GLN A 63 -3.42 -33.64 15.51
CA GLN A 63 -3.30 -32.37 16.12
C GLN A 63 -1.84 -31.87 16.14
N THR A 64 -0.86 -32.75 16.39
CA THR A 64 0.57 -32.42 16.34
C THR A 64 0.97 -31.87 14.96
N ILE A 65 0.51 -32.51 13.89
CA ILE A 65 0.77 -32.05 12.52
C ILE A 65 0.11 -30.67 12.28
N GLN A 66 -1.12 -30.47 12.76
CA GLN A 66 -1.82 -29.20 12.62
C GLN A 66 -1.14 -28.05 13.37
N VAL A 67 -0.63 -28.33 14.58
CA VAL A 67 0.13 -27.37 15.39
C VAL A 67 1.43 -26.98 14.67
N ALA A 68 2.18 -27.95 14.15
CA ALA A 68 3.39 -27.68 13.39
C ALA A 68 3.11 -26.80 12.14
N ASN A 69 2.05 -27.10 11.40
CA ASN A 69 1.62 -26.29 10.26
C ASN A 69 1.20 -24.87 10.67
N SER A 70 0.49 -24.74 11.79
CA SER A 70 0.07 -23.43 12.32
C SER A 70 1.26 -22.58 12.75
N SER A 71 2.26 -23.18 13.41
CA SER A 71 3.52 -22.53 13.77
C SER A 71 4.28 -22.04 12.54
N GLN A 72 4.36 -22.83 11.48
CA GLN A 72 4.96 -22.43 10.22
C GLN A 72 4.20 -21.27 9.57
N MET A 73 2.87 -21.29 9.61
CA MET A 73 2.06 -20.18 9.10
C MET A 73 2.31 -18.87 9.87
N MET A 74 2.49 -18.94 11.20
CA MET A 74 2.82 -17.77 12.02
C MET A 74 4.21 -17.21 11.68
N THR A 75 5.17 -18.06 11.38
CA THR A 75 6.49 -17.66 10.91
C THR A 75 6.40 -16.91 9.57
N ASN A 76 5.68 -17.47 8.61
CA ASN A 76 5.47 -16.84 7.31
C ASN A 76 4.70 -15.51 7.43
N LEU A 77 3.73 -15.44 8.35
CA LEU A 77 3.02 -14.21 8.66
C LEU A 77 3.96 -13.12 9.19
N SER A 78 4.89 -13.49 10.08
CA SER A 78 5.92 -12.58 10.62
C SER A 78 6.80 -12.00 9.50
N GLU A 79 7.25 -12.83 8.57
CA GLU A 79 8.03 -12.38 7.42
C GLU A 79 7.23 -11.42 6.52
N ASN A 80 5.97 -11.74 6.28
CA ASN A 80 5.10 -10.89 5.46
C ASN A 80 4.84 -9.53 6.12
N ILE A 81 4.63 -9.48 7.43
CA ILE A 81 4.48 -8.22 8.18
C ILE A 81 5.75 -7.39 8.07
N ASN A 82 6.93 -7.99 8.26
CA ASN A 82 8.21 -7.28 8.15
C ASN A 82 8.42 -6.71 6.74
N ARG A 83 8.10 -7.47 5.70
CA ARG A 83 8.15 -7.02 4.30
C ARG A 83 7.17 -5.88 4.03
N ALA A 84 5.93 -5.98 4.55
CA ALA A 84 4.92 -4.95 4.41
C ALA A 84 5.33 -3.64 5.12
N THR A 85 5.87 -3.74 6.35
CA THR A 85 6.40 -2.59 7.10
C THR A 85 7.54 -1.90 6.34
N GLY A 86 8.46 -2.66 5.75
CA GLY A 86 9.51 -2.10 4.91
C GLY A 86 8.97 -1.40 3.66
N LYS A 87 7.89 -1.91 3.05
CA LYS A 87 7.22 -1.24 1.94
C LYS A 87 6.55 0.06 2.34
N VAL A 88 5.88 0.09 3.50
CA VAL A 88 5.28 1.33 4.05
C VAL A 88 6.35 2.40 4.22
N GLN A 89 7.51 2.05 4.78
CA GLN A 89 8.62 2.99 4.96
C GLN A 89 9.15 3.53 3.62
N ALA A 90 9.29 2.68 2.61
CA ALA A 90 9.72 3.10 1.28
C ALA A 90 8.70 4.06 0.62
N VAL A 91 7.39 3.79 0.75
CA VAL A 91 6.35 4.69 0.22
C VAL A 91 6.35 6.03 0.96
N GLN A 92 6.60 6.03 2.27
CA GLN A 92 6.72 7.27 3.05
C GLN A 92 7.89 8.14 2.58
N GLU A 93 9.03 7.54 2.26
CA GLU A 93 10.17 8.25 1.68
C GLU A 93 9.85 8.86 0.32
N VAL A 94 9.15 8.10 -0.54
CA VAL A 94 8.68 8.60 -1.85
C VAL A 94 7.71 9.77 -1.67
N ALA A 95 6.75 9.69 -0.74
CA ALA A 95 5.80 10.76 -0.46
C ALA A 95 6.50 12.04 0.00
N ASN A 96 7.44 11.92 0.96
CA ASN A 96 8.24 13.04 1.45
C ASN A 96 9.09 13.67 0.34
N ASN A 97 9.71 12.85 -0.51
CA ASN A 97 10.49 13.36 -1.65
C ASN A 97 9.58 14.07 -2.68
N THR A 98 8.38 13.55 -2.92
CA THR A 98 7.39 14.16 -3.82
C THR A 98 6.97 15.53 -3.29
N MET A 99 6.67 15.68 -2.00
CA MET A 99 6.36 16.97 -1.38
C MET A 99 7.53 17.96 -1.50
N ARG A 100 8.76 17.49 -1.30
CA ARG A 100 9.96 18.35 -1.45
C ARG A 100 10.12 18.86 -2.88
N VAL A 101 9.94 17.99 -3.88
CA VAL A 101 10.01 18.36 -5.30
C VAL A 101 8.85 19.29 -5.66
N SER A 102 7.65 19.03 -5.17
CA SER A 102 6.48 19.88 -5.36
C SER A 102 6.69 21.29 -4.81
N ASN A 103 7.17 21.43 -3.57
CA ASN A 103 7.47 22.71 -2.94
C ASN A 103 8.55 23.49 -3.70
N TYR A 104 9.60 22.79 -4.16
CA TYR A 104 10.61 23.41 -5.01
C TYR A 104 10.00 23.93 -6.32
N THR A 105 9.11 23.16 -6.94
CA THR A 105 8.45 23.58 -8.20
C THR A 105 7.55 24.81 -7.98
N VAL A 106 6.83 24.87 -6.86
CA VAL A 106 6.05 26.08 -6.49
C VAL A 106 6.95 27.31 -6.42
N SER A 107 8.12 27.23 -5.78
CA SER A 107 9.09 28.33 -5.73
C SER A 107 9.57 28.73 -7.13
N VAL A 108 9.84 27.77 -8.01
CA VAL A 108 10.23 28.07 -9.41
C VAL A 108 9.09 28.74 -10.19
N MET A 109 7.83 28.39 -9.91
CA MET A 109 6.67 29.04 -10.52
C MET A 109 6.46 30.47 -10.01
N GLU A 110 6.76 30.74 -8.76
CA GLU A 110 6.77 32.11 -8.20
C GLU A 110 7.83 32.97 -8.89
N ASP A 111 9.04 32.45 -9.07
CA ASP A 111 10.11 33.14 -9.81
C ASP A 111 9.70 33.40 -11.27
N LEU A 112 9.08 32.40 -11.92
CA LEU A 112 8.58 32.53 -13.29
C LEU A 112 7.49 33.63 -13.39
N THR A 113 6.61 33.74 -12.40
CA THR A 113 5.60 34.81 -12.32
C THR A 113 6.27 36.14 -12.30
N THR A 114 7.27 36.32 -11.43
CA THR A 114 8.04 37.57 -11.30
C THR A 114 8.76 37.96 -12.59
N GLN A 115 9.42 36.98 -13.24
CA GLN A 115 10.09 37.19 -14.53
C GLN A 115 9.12 37.55 -15.64
N THR A 116 7.94 36.92 -15.66
CA THR A 116 6.88 37.21 -16.64
C THR A 116 6.39 38.66 -16.48
N GLU A 117 6.17 39.14 -15.24
CA GLU A 117 5.75 40.50 -14.96
C GLU A 117 6.83 41.52 -15.37
N GLN A 118 8.10 41.24 -15.08
CA GLN A 118 9.22 42.09 -15.52
C GLN A 118 9.30 42.14 -17.06
N THR A 119 9.10 41.05 -17.76
CA THR A 119 9.15 40.98 -19.22
C THR A 119 8.01 41.79 -19.86
N VAL A 120 6.82 41.76 -19.27
CA VAL A 120 5.69 42.61 -19.69
C VAL A 120 6.04 44.10 -19.54
N GLU A 121 6.65 44.49 -18.43
CA GLU A 121 7.03 45.88 -18.20
C GLU A 121 8.11 46.34 -19.18
N ILE A 122 9.15 45.54 -19.40
CA ILE A 122 10.20 45.84 -20.39
C ILE A 122 9.59 45.97 -21.80
N SER A 123 8.63 45.11 -22.16
CA SER A 123 7.95 45.15 -23.46
C SER A 123 7.19 46.49 -23.64
N LYS A 124 6.53 46.98 -22.60
CA LYS A 124 5.88 48.31 -22.62
C LYS A 124 6.86 49.46 -22.75
N GLU A 125 8.00 49.40 -22.06
CA GLU A 125 9.08 50.41 -22.19
C GLU A 125 9.64 50.43 -23.62
N ILE A 126 9.84 49.25 -24.22
CA ILE A 126 10.26 49.11 -25.62
C ILE A 126 9.22 49.77 -26.55
N GLU A 127 7.92 49.49 -26.36
CA GLU A 127 6.84 50.12 -27.15
C GLU A 127 6.93 51.66 -27.04
N ARG A 128 7.06 52.23 -25.83
CA ARG A 128 7.19 53.65 -25.62
C ARG A 128 8.42 54.26 -26.33
N HIS A 129 9.59 53.63 -26.23
CA HIS A 129 10.81 54.11 -26.89
C HIS A 129 10.69 54.07 -28.43
N ILE A 130 10.00 53.05 -28.97
CA ILE A 130 9.76 52.98 -30.42
C ILE A 130 8.76 54.05 -30.87
N GLU A 131 7.74 54.38 -30.07
CA GLU A 131 6.83 55.49 -30.35
C GLU A 131 7.57 56.84 -30.34
N GLU A 132 8.47 57.08 -29.36
CA GLU A 132 9.32 58.27 -29.31
C GLU A 132 10.23 58.37 -30.55
N LEU A 133 10.88 57.27 -30.95
CA LEU A 133 11.66 57.18 -32.19
C LEU A 133 10.82 57.55 -33.43
N GLY A 134 9.57 57.10 -33.49
CA GLY A 134 8.63 57.46 -34.54
C GLY A 134 8.37 58.96 -34.59
N HIS A 135 8.18 59.59 -33.45
CA HIS A 135 7.96 61.05 -33.39
C HIS A 135 9.20 61.82 -33.81
N GLU A 136 10.41 61.38 -33.43
CA GLU A 136 11.67 62.01 -33.90
C GLU A 136 11.84 61.84 -35.43
N ALA A 137 11.50 60.71 -36.00
CA ALA A 137 11.52 60.45 -37.42
C ALA A 137 10.55 61.40 -38.19
N GLU A 138 9.34 61.64 -37.67
CA GLU A 138 8.38 62.60 -38.21
C GLU A 138 8.95 64.06 -38.20
N GLN A 139 9.63 64.46 -37.13
CA GLN A 139 10.30 65.76 -37.04
C GLN A 139 11.37 65.90 -38.14
N ILE A 140 12.18 64.87 -38.33
CA ILE A 140 13.19 64.83 -39.40
C ILE A 140 12.50 64.94 -40.80
N THR A 141 11.40 64.29 -41.02
CA THR A 141 10.62 64.37 -42.29
C THR A 141 10.21 65.85 -42.56
N ASN A 142 9.76 66.57 -41.54
CA ASN A 142 9.37 67.93 -41.66
C ASN A 142 10.59 68.87 -42.03
N VAL A 143 11.75 68.60 -41.41
CA VAL A 143 12.99 69.35 -41.74
C VAL A 143 13.45 69.06 -43.19
N ILE A 144 13.38 67.78 -43.61
CA ILE A 144 13.72 67.40 -44.97
C ILE A 144 12.80 68.05 -46.00
N GLY A 145 11.51 68.17 -45.72
CA GLY A 145 10.55 68.89 -46.58
C GLY A 145 10.91 70.34 -46.70
N MET A 146 11.37 71.01 -45.62
CA MET A 146 11.87 72.43 -45.69
C MET A 146 13.13 72.50 -46.53
N ILE A 147 14.13 71.63 -46.38
CA ILE A 147 15.37 71.64 -47.16
C ILE A 147 15.07 71.39 -48.65
N GLN A 148 14.16 70.55 -48.97
CA GLN A 148 13.72 70.27 -50.33
C GLN A 148 13.08 71.49 -50.98
N SER A 149 12.22 72.20 -50.23
CA SER A 149 11.63 73.48 -50.69
C SER A 149 12.70 74.53 -50.92
N ILE A 150 13.67 74.64 -50.01
CA ILE A 150 14.81 75.61 -50.17
C ILE A 150 15.64 75.23 -51.41
N SER A 151 15.89 73.91 -51.63
CA SER A 151 16.66 73.48 -52.78
C SER A 151 15.93 73.75 -54.09
N GLU A 152 14.60 73.61 -54.12
CA GLU A 152 13.79 73.96 -55.29
C GLU A 152 13.78 75.46 -55.58
N GLN A 153 13.65 76.29 -54.51
CA GLN A 153 13.76 77.75 -54.64
C GLN A 153 15.15 78.19 -55.12
N THR A 154 16.20 77.56 -54.58
CA THR A 154 17.58 77.81 -54.95
C THR A 154 17.83 77.40 -56.41
N ASN A 155 17.30 76.30 -56.86
CA ASN A 155 17.38 75.81 -58.25
C ASN A 155 16.68 76.78 -59.20
N LEU A 156 15.50 77.33 -58.83
CA LEU A 156 14.78 78.37 -59.60
C LEU A 156 15.52 79.66 -59.65
N LEU A 157 16.10 80.15 -58.51
CA LEU A 157 16.91 81.35 -58.45
C LEU A 157 18.17 81.23 -59.33
N ALA A 158 18.84 80.06 -59.25
CA ALA A 158 20.00 79.78 -60.08
C ALA A 158 19.66 79.73 -61.59
N LEU A 159 18.53 79.14 -61.92
CA LEU A 159 18.03 79.08 -63.32
C LEU A 159 17.78 80.51 -63.82
N ASN A 160 17.11 81.36 -63.03
CA ASN A 160 16.86 82.74 -63.38
C ASN A 160 18.18 83.52 -63.54
N ALA A 161 19.15 83.31 -62.65
CA ALA A 161 20.48 83.90 -62.72
C ALA A 161 21.25 83.46 -63.98
N THR A 162 21.18 82.18 -64.37
CA THR A 162 21.75 81.61 -65.58
C THR A 162 21.15 82.29 -66.83
N ILE A 163 19.83 82.48 -66.83
CA ILE A 163 19.11 83.13 -67.93
C ILE A 163 19.57 84.62 -68.08
N GLU A 164 19.65 85.33 -66.95
CA GLU A 164 20.07 86.77 -66.97
C GLU A 164 21.56 86.91 -67.27
N ALA A 165 22.42 86.01 -66.82
CA ALA A 165 23.83 86.00 -67.22
C ALA A 165 23.99 85.73 -68.72
N ALA A 166 23.18 84.86 -69.33
CA ALA A 166 23.17 84.64 -70.77
C ALA A 166 22.67 85.88 -71.52
N ARG A 167 21.76 86.62 -70.96
CA ARG A 167 21.22 87.87 -71.50
C ARG A 167 22.23 89.08 -71.51
N ALA A 168 23.14 89.02 -70.53
CA ALA A 168 24.21 90.07 -70.44
C ALA A 168 25.41 89.78 -71.37
N GLY A 169 25.41 88.66 -72.10
CA GLY A 169 26.48 88.40 -73.07
C GLY A 169 27.86 88.14 -72.43
N GLU A 170 28.92 88.67 -73.08
CA GLU A 170 30.30 88.47 -72.57
C GLU A 170 30.52 89.01 -71.16
N ALA A 171 29.80 90.07 -70.69
CA ALA A 171 29.92 90.64 -69.39
C ALA A 171 29.32 89.71 -68.28
N GLY A 172 28.40 88.81 -68.60
CA GLY A 172 27.75 87.91 -67.66
C GLY A 172 28.38 86.49 -67.55
N ARG A 173 29.43 86.23 -68.32
CA ARG A 173 29.99 84.83 -68.47
C ARG A 173 30.50 84.25 -67.17
N GLY A 174 31.15 85.04 -66.28
CA GLY A 174 31.58 84.54 -64.94
C GLY A 174 30.38 84.25 -64.01
N PHE A 175 29.33 85.08 -64.08
CA PHE A 175 28.11 84.92 -63.33
C PHE A 175 27.32 83.65 -63.81
N GLY A 176 27.32 83.38 -65.10
CA GLY A 176 26.70 82.18 -65.65
C GLY A 176 27.28 80.85 -65.10
N VAL A 177 28.60 80.79 -64.98
CA VAL A 177 29.28 79.63 -64.44
C VAL A 177 28.91 79.42 -62.96
N VAL A 178 28.86 80.48 -62.15
CA VAL A 178 28.48 80.43 -60.71
C VAL A 178 27.00 80.00 -60.59
N ALA A 179 26.14 80.58 -61.41
CA ALA A 179 24.72 80.20 -61.44
C ALA A 179 24.48 78.70 -61.80
N ASP A 180 25.18 78.16 -62.81
CA ASP A 180 25.12 76.75 -63.15
C ASP A 180 25.67 75.82 -62.04
N GLU A 181 26.73 76.24 -61.33
CA GLU A 181 27.27 75.50 -60.17
C GLU A 181 26.29 75.54 -58.97
N ILE A 182 25.66 76.71 -58.68
CA ILE A 182 24.57 76.78 -57.66
C ILE A 182 23.40 75.88 -58.08
N ARG A 183 23.00 75.85 -59.33
CA ARG A 183 21.95 75.05 -59.85
C ARG A 183 22.26 73.52 -59.65
N LYS A 184 23.50 73.16 -59.92
CA LYS A 184 23.97 71.78 -59.76
C LYS A 184 23.97 71.35 -58.26
N LEU A 185 24.45 72.27 -57.36
CA LEU A 185 24.42 72.02 -55.91
C LEU A 185 22.99 71.92 -55.38
N ALA A 186 22.04 72.72 -55.87
CA ALA A 186 20.64 72.68 -55.51
C ALA A 186 20.00 71.30 -55.95
N ASN A 187 20.31 70.80 -57.15
CA ASN A 187 19.86 69.50 -57.59
C ASN A 187 20.48 68.35 -56.78
N GLN A 188 21.76 68.44 -56.45
CA GLN A 188 22.43 67.47 -55.56
C GLN A 188 21.80 67.47 -54.16
N SER A 189 21.48 68.62 -53.59
CA SER A 189 20.78 68.71 -52.32
C SER A 189 19.39 68.07 -52.36
N LYS A 190 18.64 68.34 -53.43
CA LYS A 190 17.32 67.68 -53.70
C LYS A 190 17.43 66.15 -53.76
N GLU A 191 18.41 65.66 -54.50
CA GLU A 191 18.66 64.22 -54.61
C GLU A 191 19.04 63.60 -53.26
N ALA A 192 19.87 64.29 -52.43
CA ALA A 192 20.25 63.86 -51.10
C ALA A 192 19.03 63.84 -50.15
N THR A 193 18.14 64.82 -50.20
CA THR A 193 16.93 64.85 -49.36
C THR A 193 15.97 63.76 -49.75
N THR A 194 15.79 63.41 -51.03
CA THR A 194 14.96 62.27 -51.46
C THR A 194 15.51 60.95 -50.89
N ARG A 195 16.82 60.75 -50.92
CA ARG A 195 17.43 59.55 -50.29
C ARG A 195 17.18 59.48 -48.80
N ILE A 196 17.20 60.62 -48.07
CA ILE A 196 16.90 60.66 -46.65
C ILE A 196 15.41 60.38 -46.39
N GLU A 197 14.48 60.84 -47.23
CA GLU A 197 13.06 60.47 -47.15
C GLU A 197 12.86 58.96 -47.29
N ASP A 198 13.55 58.30 -48.22
CA ASP A 198 13.48 56.82 -48.36
C ASP A 198 13.96 56.10 -47.09
N ILE A 199 15.06 56.61 -46.48
CA ILE A 199 15.57 56.05 -45.23
C ILE A 199 14.55 56.23 -44.09
N ILE A 200 13.97 57.41 -43.94
CA ILE A 200 12.98 57.71 -42.89
C ILE A 200 11.72 56.88 -43.12
N ALA A 201 11.24 56.67 -44.36
CA ALA A 201 10.13 55.82 -44.70
C ALA A 201 10.41 54.34 -44.23
N SER A 202 11.63 53.86 -44.48
CA SER A 202 12.06 52.53 -43.98
C SER A 202 12.10 52.44 -42.46
N ILE A 203 12.53 53.49 -41.76
CA ILE A 203 12.52 53.62 -40.28
C ILE A 203 11.09 53.52 -39.76
N MET A 204 10.12 54.25 -40.39
CA MET A 204 8.72 54.24 -40.00
C MET A 204 8.09 52.86 -40.18
N GLU A 205 8.36 52.18 -41.27
CA GLU A 205 7.89 50.79 -41.49
C GLU A 205 8.43 49.83 -40.44
N LYS A 206 9.73 49.90 -40.12
CA LYS A 206 10.37 49.11 -39.06
C LYS A 206 9.80 49.42 -37.67
N LYS A 207 9.51 50.69 -37.37
CA LYS A 207 8.83 51.16 -36.17
C LYS A 207 7.50 50.42 -35.98
N ASP A 208 6.64 50.46 -37.00
CA ASP A 208 5.31 49.83 -36.93
C ASP A 208 5.40 48.31 -36.74
N THR A 209 6.33 47.67 -37.44
CA THR A 209 6.61 46.23 -37.26
C THR A 209 7.08 45.91 -35.85
N SER A 210 7.96 46.74 -35.29
CA SER A 210 8.51 46.53 -33.93
C SER A 210 7.46 46.75 -32.83
N ILE A 211 6.60 47.78 -32.95
CA ILE A 211 5.45 48.00 -32.06
C ILE A 211 4.51 46.77 -32.08
N LYS A 212 4.19 46.27 -33.30
CA LYS A 212 3.36 45.07 -33.41
C LYS A 212 3.99 43.88 -32.69
N GLY A 213 5.29 43.64 -32.87
CA GLY A 213 6.03 42.59 -32.17
C GLY A 213 6.02 42.73 -30.65
N ALA A 214 6.21 43.96 -30.13
CA ALA A 214 6.16 44.25 -28.68
C ALA A 214 4.75 43.99 -28.10
N ARG A 215 3.70 44.38 -28.82
CA ARG A 215 2.30 44.10 -28.39
C ARG A 215 1.96 42.64 -28.42
N GLU A 216 2.40 41.92 -29.46
CA GLU A 216 2.23 40.44 -29.51
C GLU A 216 2.95 39.75 -28.35
N ALA A 217 4.18 40.14 -28.03
CA ALA A 217 4.93 39.65 -26.87
C ALA A 217 4.18 39.88 -25.56
N THR A 218 3.70 41.13 -25.32
CA THR A 218 2.91 41.48 -24.13
C THR A 218 1.64 40.61 -24.02
N SER A 219 0.95 40.37 -25.14
CA SER A 219 -0.24 39.52 -25.17
C SER A 219 0.09 38.05 -24.81
N LEU A 220 1.18 37.50 -25.35
CA LEU A 220 1.62 36.15 -25.07
C LEU A 220 1.97 35.93 -23.58
N PHE A 221 2.68 36.90 -22.98
CA PHE A 221 3.01 36.86 -21.55
C PHE A 221 1.76 37.00 -20.66
N ALA A 222 0.78 37.81 -21.08
CA ALA A 222 -0.49 37.92 -20.37
C ALA A 222 -1.25 36.58 -20.34
N LEU A 223 -1.19 35.77 -21.43
CA LEU A 223 -1.76 34.44 -21.48
C LEU A 223 -0.99 33.40 -20.64
N GLN A 224 0.29 33.62 -20.37
CA GLN A 224 1.11 32.73 -19.56
C GLN A 224 0.74 32.79 -18.06
N ARG A 225 0.32 33.95 -17.55
CA ARG A 225 -0.02 34.16 -16.12
C ARG A 225 -1.07 33.17 -15.59
N PRO A 226 -2.24 32.95 -16.24
CA PRO A 226 -3.22 31.97 -15.74
C PRO A 226 -2.68 30.54 -15.79
N ILE A 227 -1.81 30.19 -16.75
CA ILE A 227 -1.21 28.86 -16.86
C ILE A 227 -0.30 28.60 -15.64
N VAL A 228 0.52 29.57 -15.26
CA VAL A 228 1.36 29.47 -14.04
C VAL A 228 0.49 29.36 -12.79
N GLY A 229 -0.60 30.12 -12.70
CA GLY A 229 -1.57 30.03 -11.59
C GLY A 229 -2.17 28.62 -11.46
N HIS A 230 -2.67 28.07 -12.54
CA HIS A 230 -3.20 26.70 -12.54
C HIS A 230 -2.14 25.63 -12.22
N THR A 231 -0.89 25.86 -12.62
CA THR A 231 0.21 24.97 -12.29
C THR A 231 0.50 24.99 -10.78
N ASN A 232 0.51 26.17 -10.15
CA ASN A 232 0.65 26.30 -8.71
C ASN A 232 -0.48 25.60 -7.93
N GLU A 233 -1.73 25.78 -8.37
CA GLU A 233 -2.88 25.08 -7.77
C GLU A 233 -2.75 23.57 -7.88
N ALA A 234 -2.22 23.05 -8.99
CA ALA A 234 -1.98 21.63 -9.19
C ALA A 234 -0.92 21.07 -8.20
N PHE A 235 0.18 21.81 -7.99
CA PHE A 235 1.21 21.41 -7.03
C PHE A 235 0.72 21.52 -5.57
N ASP A 236 -0.09 22.51 -5.21
CA ASP A 236 -0.73 22.60 -3.89
C ASP A 236 -1.65 21.37 -3.64
N LYS A 237 -2.40 20.96 -4.65
CA LYS A 237 -3.18 19.72 -4.59
C LYS A 237 -2.30 18.48 -4.39
N ILE A 238 -1.20 18.36 -5.13
CA ILE A 238 -0.25 17.26 -4.97
C ILE A 238 0.27 17.20 -3.53
N ASN A 239 0.65 18.33 -2.94
CA ASN A 239 1.11 18.39 -1.56
C ASN A 239 0.05 17.90 -0.58
N LYS A 240 -1.19 18.37 -0.70
CA LYS A 240 -2.31 17.93 0.16
C LYS A 240 -2.60 16.43 0.04
N GLU A 241 -2.54 15.89 -1.18
CA GLU A 241 -2.73 14.44 -1.36
C GLU A 241 -1.54 13.63 -0.79
N MET A 242 -0.31 14.14 -0.87
CA MET A 242 0.84 13.49 -0.25
C MET A 242 0.78 13.51 1.29
N GLU A 243 0.31 14.59 1.91
CA GLU A 243 0.04 14.64 3.35
C GLU A 243 -0.98 13.58 3.77
N ARG A 244 -2.04 13.41 2.99
CA ARG A 244 -3.02 12.33 3.22
C ARG A 244 -2.41 10.95 3.09
N VAL A 245 -1.54 10.73 2.11
CA VAL A 245 -0.79 9.48 1.96
C VAL A 245 0.06 9.21 3.20
N VAL A 246 0.80 10.21 3.70
CA VAL A 246 1.61 10.06 4.93
C VAL A 246 0.75 9.68 6.12
N THR A 247 -0.39 10.33 6.32
CA THR A 247 -1.34 9.97 7.40
C THR A 247 -1.83 8.53 7.28
N GLN A 248 -2.20 8.09 6.08
CA GLN A 248 -2.64 6.70 5.85
C GLN A 248 -1.51 5.68 6.08
N LEU A 249 -0.27 6.04 5.80
CA LEU A 249 0.89 5.17 6.08
C LEU A 249 1.16 5.04 7.59
N ASP A 250 0.93 6.09 8.38
CA ASP A 250 1.03 6.01 9.84
C ASP A 250 -0.08 5.11 10.43
N GLU A 251 -1.31 5.22 9.95
CA GLU A 251 -2.41 4.30 10.31
C GLU A 251 -2.07 2.83 9.95
N LEU A 252 -1.47 2.59 8.78
CA LEU A 252 -1.00 1.25 8.37
C LEU A 252 0.09 0.72 9.30
N ARG A 253 1.00 1.55 9.78
CA ARG A 253 2.04 1.15 10.76
C ARG A 253 1.42 0.71 12.08
N ASP A 254 0.40 1.41 12.55
CA ASP A 254 -0.30 1.04 13.77
C ASP A 254 -1.07 -0.28 13.61
N LEU A 255 -1.73 -0.49 12.47
CA LEU A 255 -2.36 -1.77 12.14
C LEU A 255 -1.34 -2.94 12.09
N PHE A 256 -0.16 -2.76 11.50
CA PHE A 256 0.87 -3.81 11.52
C PHE A 256 1.39 -4.10 12.93
N ARG A 257 1.44 -3.11 13.81
CA ARG A 257 1.77 -3.32 15.22
C ARG A 257 0.71 -4.17 15.94
N GLU A 258 -0.56 -3.88 15.70
CA GLU A 258 -1.69 -4.66 16.23
C GLU A 258 -1.68 -6.11 15.70
N ILE A 259 -1.49 -6.30 14.39
CA ILE A 259 -1.37 -7.64 13.77
C ILE A 259 -0.20 -8.41 14.39
N THR A 260 0.93 -7.75 14.69
CA THR A 260 2.07 -8.38 15.35
C THR A 260 1.71 -8.86 16.75
N GLN A 261 0.99 -8.07 17.54
CA GLN A 261 0.52 -8.47 18.86
C GLN A 261 -0.43 -9.66 18.80
N HIS A 262 -1.39 -9.67 17.86
CA HIS A 262 -2.29 -10.81 17.67
C HIS A 262 -1.56 -12.07 17.21
N LYS A 263 -0.57 -11.92 16.34
CA LYS A 263 0.30 -13.03 15.93
C LYS A 263 1.06 -13.62 17.13
N ASP A 264 1.63 -12.77 18.00
CA ASP A 264 2.39 -13.21 19.16
C ASP A 264 1.46 -13.96 20.15
N ALA A 265 0.27 -13.45 20.43
CA ALA A 265 -0.74 -14.15 21.23
C ALA A 265 -1.16 -15.50 20.62
N THR A 266 -1.25 -15.57 19.29
CA THR A 266 -1.56 -16.83 18.57
C THR A 266 -0.43 -17.84 18.72
N VAL A 267 0.84 -17.41 18.67
CA VAL A 267 2.00 -18.27 18.89
C VAL A 267 2.01 -18.82 20.32
N GLU A 268 1.67 -18.01 21.31
CA GLU A 268 1.54 -18.46 22.72
C GLU A 268 0.42 -19.52 22.86
N ALA A 269 -0.75 -19.28 22.27
CA ALA A 269 -1.85 -20.26 22.27
C ALA A 269 -1.48 -21.57 21.56
N ILE A 270 -0.71 -21.53 20.46
CA ILE A 270 -0.18 -22.71 19.79
C ILE A 270 0.74 -23.51 20.72
N SER A 271 1.60 -22.84 21.50
CA SER A 271 2.47 -23.49 22.47
C SER A 271 1.69 -24.14 23.62
N GLU A 272 0.60 -23.52 24.09
CA GLU A 272 -0.29 -24.14 25.07
C GLU A 272 -0.97 -25.39 24.53
N ILE A 273 -1.46 -25.35 23.27
CA ILE A 273 -2.05 -26.52 22.60
C ILE A 273 -1.03 -27.66 22.50
N GLU A 274 0.23 -27.37 22.18
CA GLU A 274 1.32 -28.35 22.12
C GLU A 274 1.51 -29.08 23.47
N ASN A 275 1.48 -28.34 24.57
CA ASN A 275 1.52 -28.89 25.91
C ASN A 275 0.29 -29.79 26.20
N ILE A 276 -0.91 -29.34 25.83
CA ILE A 276 -2.15 -30.12 26.01
C ILE A 276 -2.09 -31.43 25.22
N ILE A 277 -1.57 -31.41 24.00
CA ILE A 277 -1.34 -32.60 23.18
C ILE A 277 -0.42 -33.60 23.87
N GLY A 278 0.71 -33.11 24.43
CA GLY A 278 1.63 -33.96 25.19
C GLY A 278 0.96 -34.62 26.40
N HIS A 279 0.19 -33.87 27.18
CA HIS A 279 -0.58 -34.41 28.29
C HIS A 279 -1.65 -35.40 27.85
N SER A 280 -2.35 -35.15 26.73
CA SER A 280 -3.36 -36.03 26.18
C SER A 280 -2.76 -37.36 25.71
N ALA A 281 -1.59 -37.34 25.09
CA ALA A 281 -0.84 -38.51 24.71
C ALA A 281 -0.47 -39.39 25.92
N SER A 282 0.11 -38.79 26.97
CA SER A 282 0.48 -39.47 28.21
C SER A 282 -0.75 -40.05 28.93
N ALA A 283 -1.86 -39.33 29.00
CA ALA A 283 -3.09 -39.82 29.59
C ALA A 283 -3.69 -40.99 28.78
N ALA A 284 -3.60 -40.93 27.44
CA ALA A 284 -4.04 -42.02 26.58
C ALA A 284 -3.23 -43.29 26.81
N GLU A 285 -1.89 -43.19 26.97
CA GLU A 285 -1.02 -44.32 27.29
C GLU A 285 -1.38 -44.95 28.65
N GLU A 286 -1.65 -44.14 29.68
CA GLU A 286 -2.03 -44.63 31.02
C GLU A 286 -3.39 -45.31 31.00
N VAL A 287 -4.39 -44.76 30.32
CA VAL A 287 -5.72 -45.39 30.18
C VAL A 287 -5.64 -46.66 29.37
N PHE A 288 -4.79 -46.73 28.32
CA PHE A 288 -4.53 -47.94 27.58
C PHE A 288 -3.99 -49.07 28.46
N ALA A 289 -2.93 -48.79 29.22
CA ALA A 289 -2.32 -49.73 30.16
C ALA A 289 -3.33 -50.24 31.22
N THR A 290 -4.13 -49.32 31.80
CA THR A 290 -5.17 -49.65 32.79
C THR A 290 -6.27 -50.55 32.16
N SER A 291 -6.64 -50.32 30.90
CA SER A 291 -7.62 -51.12 30.20
C SER A 291 -7.12 -52.54 29.91
N GLU A 292 -5.84 -52.69 29.56
CA GLU A 292 -5.21 -54.02 29.40
C GLU A 292 -5.21 -54.78 30.74
N GLU A 293 -4.82 -54.13 31.86
CA GLU A 293 -4.84 -54.72 33.18
C GLU A 293 -6.26 -55.12 33.62
N GLN A 294 -7.25 -54.28 33.31
CA GLN A 294 -8.66 -54.55 33.59
C GLN A 294 -9.19 -55.74 32.77
N SER A 295 -8.79 -55.88 31.51
CA SER A 295 -9.13 -57.02 30.67
C SER A 295 -8.50 -58.31 31.20
N ALA A 296 -7.24 -58.32 31.59
CA ALA A 296 -6.53 -59.42 32.20
C ALA A 296 -7.19 -59.87 33.52
N SER A 297 -7.53 -58.87 34.40
CA SER A 297 -8.24 -59.14 35.65
C SER A 297 -9.62 -59.78 35.44
N ALA A 298 -10.35 -59.32 34.41
CA ALA A 298 -11.63 -59.90 34.05
C ALA A 298 -11.47 -61.38 33.60
N GLU A 299 -10.45 -61.69 32.80
CA GLU A 299 -10.14 -63.05 32.40
C GLU A 299 -9.77 -63.99 33.60
N GLU A 300 -8.98 -63.43 34.55
CA GLU A 300 -8.66 -64.16 35.77
C GLU A 300 -9.91 -64.43 36.62
N ILE A 301 -10.82 -63.46 36.79
CA ILE A 301 -12.12 -63.66 37.46
C ILE A 301 -12.92 -64.73 36.77
N ALA A 302 -13.02 -64.72 35.44
CA ALA A 302 -13.73 -65.76 34.68
C ALA A 302 -13.16 -67.15 34.91
N ASN A 303 -11.83 -67.28 34.99
CA ASN A 303 -11.16 -68.51 35.33
C ASN A 303 -11.49 -68.99 36.75
N MET A 304 -11.46 -68.13 37.78
CA MET A 304 -11.84 -68.40 39.14
C MET A 304 -13.31 -68.88 39.26
N VAL A 305 -14.21 -68.18 38.52
CA VAL A 305 -15.64 -68.61 38.46
C VAL A 305 -15.80 -69.99 37.93
N ASN A 306 -15.08 -70.41 36.89
CA ASN A 306 -15.12 -71.77 36.35
C ASN A 306 -14.64 -72.82 37.37
N VAL A 307 -13.60 -72.53 38.14
CA VAL A 307 -13.09 -73.37 39.21
C VAL A 307 -14.12 -73.52 40.34
N LEU A 308 -14.73 -72.35 40.74
CA LEU A 308 -15.74 -72.38 41.81
C LEU A 308 -17.02 -73.12 41.41
N SER A 309 -17.50 -72.93 40.15
CA SER A 309 -18.65 -73.64 39.61
C SER A 309 -18.43 -75.13 39.64
N ARG A 310 -17.26 -75.61 39.25
CA ARG A 310 -16.88 -77.01 39.31
C ARG A 310 -16.90 -77.58 40.73
N GLY A 311 -16.35 -76.76 41.70
CA GLY A 311 -16.38 -77.11 43.12
C GLY A 311 -17.83 -77.28 43.67
N VAL A 312 -18.73 -76.37 43.25
CA VAL A 312 -20.17 -76.46 43.62
C VAL A 312 -20.83 -77.71 43.03
N GLU A 313 -20.54 -78.07 41.78
CA GLU A 313 -21.07 -79.29 41.16
C GLU A 313 -20.58 -80.53 41.92
N GLU A 314 -19.30 -80.58 42.23
CA GLU A 314 -18.75 -81.71 43.04
C GLU A 314 -19.38 -81.77 44.45
N LEU A 315 -19.62 -80.65 45.12
CA LEU A 315 -20.29 -80.56 46.41
C LEU A 315 -21.74 -81.06 46.30
N LYS A 316 -22.50 -80.65 45.27
CA LYS A 316 -23.84 -81.10 45.00
C LYS A 316 -23.86 -82.60 44.74
N ALA A 317 -22.93 -83.14 43.99
CA ALA A 317 -22.81 -84.55 43.69
C ALA A 317 -22.48 -85.41 44.98
N ALA A 318 -21.66 -84.86 45.89
CA ALA A 318 -21.36 -85.45 47.19
C ALA A 318 -22.61 -85.47 48.09
N GLN A 319 -23.38 -84.39 48.16
CA GLN A 319 -24.62 -84.29 48.93
C GLN A 319 -25.70 -85.27 48.44
N GLN A 320 -25.81 -85.53 47.17
CA GLN A 320 -26.76 -86.48 46.62
C GLN A 320 -26.53 -87.98 47.06
N LYS A 321 -25.28 -88.28 47.53
CA LYS A 321 -24.95 -89.60 48.10
C LYS A 321 -25.58 -89.86 49.47
N PHE A 322 -25.94 -88.83 50.19
CA PHE A 322 -26.66 -88.87 51.46
C PHE A 322 -28.15 -88.83 51.16
N ARG A 323 -28.79 -90.00 51.06
CA ARG A 323 -30.26 -90.10 50.99
C ARG A 323 -30.86 -89.65 52.32
N LEU A 324 -31.49 -88.50 52.32
CA LEU A 324 -32.19 -87.94 53.47
C LEU A 324 -33.68 -88.23 53.44
#